data_bfb23a69589f8b8413cf8339c8023681
#
_entry.id   bfb23a69589f8b8413cf8339c8023681
#
_cell.length_a   1.000
_cell.length_b   1.000
_cell.length_c   1.000
_cell.angle_alpha   90.00
_cell.angle_beta   90.00
_cell.angle_gamma   90.00
#
_symmetry.space_group_name_H-M   'P 1'
#
loop_
_entity.id
_entity.type
_entity.pdbx_description
1 polymer ?
#
loop_
_entity_poly.entity_id
_entity_poly.type
_entity_poly.pdbx_seq_one_letter_code
_entity_poly.pdbx_strand_id
1 'polypeptide(L)'
;MKRFLAISWLLLGCMCCSVSMDAAEKSAFSWSANATMTSNYIWRGLYCGGPSLQVDATIDYAGFFANMWWNVGATDWTWAKFNPEVDISIGFSRWGLSLYYIHCFYFDQYPDGSPSKFFDFKNHPKGGGGATGEWRVAYRVSDRLPLSCLVGVRTFSRDGYMVDGELKRAYSTYIELGYDFALGENWQLDARLGMTPAKSLYTGFQGDFAITMIGLKLHKTWELGQQEDENIKPKVKAFAHVMLQPWQLSKDNLIKPIAEAGDQKLNMAVGCSVAFGN
;
A
#
# COMPACT_ATOMS: atom_id res chain seq x y z
N MET A 1 12.67 -26.82 -7.39
CA MET A 1 13.63 -25.96 -8.10
C MET A 1 13.26 -25.65 -9.56
N LYS A 2 12.81 -26.60 -10.39
CA LYS A 2 12.52 -26.34 -11.83
C LYS A 2 11.33 -25.43 -12.12
N ARG A 3 10.37 -25.25 -11.19
CA ARG A 3 9.21 -24.36 -11.37
C ARG A 3 9.49 -22.89 -11.05
N PHE A 4 10.50 -22.60 -10.26
CA PHE A 4 10.92 -21.21 -9.96
C PHE A 4 11.65 -20.54 -11.14
N LEU A 5 12.37 -21.32 -11.95
CA LEU A 5 13.06 -20.81 -13.12
C LEU A 5 12.10 -20.34 -14.23
N ALA A 6 10.92 -20.98 -14.37
CA ALA A 6 9.94 -20.59 -15.39
C ALA A 6 9.29 -19.22 -15.11
N ILE A 7 9.07 -18.89 -13.84
CA ILE A 7 8.50 -17.58 -13.45
C ILE A 7 9.54 -16.47 -13.65
N SER A 8 10.82 -16.75 -13.40
CA SER A 8 11.92 -15.79 -13.63
C SER A 8 12.05 -15.41 -15.10
N TRP A 9 11.83 -16.34 -16.05
CA TRP A 9 11.88 -16.06 -17.48
C TRP A 9 10.67 -15.28 -17.98
N LEU A 10 9.49 -15.47 -17.38
CA LEU A 10 8.30 -14.66 -17.73
C LEU A 10 8.46 -13.20 -17.30
N LEU A 11 9.07 -12.96 -16.15
CA LEU A 11 9.36 -11.59 -15.68
C LEU A 11 10.48 -10.92 -16.50
N LEU A 12 11.51 -11.68 -16.92
CA LEU A 12 12.55 -11.16 -17.81
C LEU A 12 12.03 -10.88 -19.23
N GLY A 13 11.11 -11.70 -19.73
CA GLY A 13 10.52 -11.52 -21.07
C GLY A 13 9.69 -10.25 -21.22
N CYS A 14 9.07 -9.77 -20.14
CA CYS A 14 8.34 -8.49 -20.12
C CYS A 14 9.26 -7.25 -20.09
N MET A 15 10.54 -7.42 -19.73
CA MET A 15 11.49 -6.30 -19.67
C MET A 15 12.05 -5.88 -21.04
N CYS A 16 11.87 -6.67 -22.09
CA CYS A 16 12.47 -6.39 -23.39
C CYS A 16 11.62 -5.55 -24.36
N CYS A 17 10.41 -5.16 -23.99
CA CYS A 17 9.64 -4.18 -24.74
C CYS A 17 9.92 -2.77 -24.23
N SER A 18 11.09 -2.22 -24.54
CA SER A 18 11.40 -0.81 -24.36
C SER A 18 10.56 0.01 -25.34
N VAL A 19 9.39 0.45 -24.90
CA VAL A 19 8.67 1.53 -25.55
C VAL A 19 9.42 2.82 -25.19
N SER A 20 9.98 3.49 -26.19
CA SER A 20 10.52 4.84 -26.05
C SER A 20 9.42 5.77 -25.51
N MET A 21 9.50 6.10 -24.26
CA MET A 21 8.74 7.20 -23.68
C MET A 21 9.44 8.50 -24.07
N ASP A 22 8.76 9.37 -24.78
CA ASP A 22 9.17 10.76 -24.94
C ASP A 22 9.28 11.38 -23.54
N ALA A 23 10.50 11.47 -23.08
CA ALA A 23 10.84 12.22 -21.87
C ALA A 23 10.80 13.71 -22.24
N ALA A 24 9.67 14.37 -22.06
CA ALA A 24 9.70 15.81 -21.82
C ALA A 24 10.69 16.03 -20.66
N GLU A 25 11.62 16.96 -20.80
CA GLU A 25 12.56 17.33 -19.75
C GLU A 25 11.78 17.81 -18.51
N LYS A 26 11.42 16.86 -17.64
CA LYS A 26 10.96 17.20 -16.30
C LYS A 26 12.16 17.81 -15.57
N SER A 27 11.92 18.87 -14.82
CA SER A 27 12.94 19.40 -13.92
C SER A 27 13.52 18.23 -13.10
N ALA A 28 14.82 18.25 -12.85
CA ALA A 28 15.47 17.18 -12.08
C ALA A 28 14.86 17.05 -10.68
N PHE A 29 14.22 18.10 -10.18
CA PHE A 29 13.54 18.16 -8.89
C PHE A 29 12.02 18.29 -9.08
N SER A 30 11.28 17.49 -8.33
CA SER A 30 9.83 17.62 -8.18
C SER A 30 9.41 17.36 -6.73
N TRP A 31 8.25 17.88 -6.37
CA TRP A 31 7.64 17.62 -5.08
C TRP A 31 6.14 17.44 -5.23
N SER A 32 5.54 16.74 -4.29
CA SER A 32 4.09 16.66 -4.17
C SER A 32 3.67 16.59 -2.71
N ALA A 33 2.49 17.10 -2.41
CA ALA A 33 1.85 16.96 -1.12
C ALA A 33 0.37 16.64 -1.35
N ASN A 34 -0.19 15.77 -0.52
CA ASN A 34 -1.58 15.37 -0.63
C ASN A 34 -2.18 15.22 0.76
N ALA A 35 -3.44 15.64 0.90
CA ALA A 35 -4.24 15.43 2.11
C ALA A 35 -5.53 14.71 1.71
N THR A 36 -5.81 13.58 2.33
CA THR A 36 -6.96 12.72 2.05
C THR A 36 -7.80 12.54 3.31
N MET A 37 -9.09 12.82 3.21
CA MET A 37 -10.08 12.40 4.20
C MET A 37 -10.80 11.17 3.69
N THR A 38 -10.86 10.12 4.51
CA THR A 38 -11.53 8.86 4.15
C THR A 38 -12.43 8.38 5.28
N SER A 39 -13.54 7.74 4.91
CA SER A 39 -14.47 7.15 5.87
C SER A 39 -13.90 5.94 6.59
N ASN A 40 -13.03 5.21 5.94
CA ASN A 40 -12.34 4.04 6.51
C ASN A 40 -10.91 3.97 5.99
N TYR A 41 -9.97 3.62 6.86
CA TYR A 41 -8.62 3.28 6.47
C TYR A 41 -8.57 1.79 6.08
N ILE A 42 -8.40 1.52 4.79
CA ILE A 42 -8.30 0.16 4.26
C ILE A 42 -6.94 0.01 3.56
N TRP A 43 -6.19 -1.02 3.93
CA TRP A 43 -4.89 -1.30 3.36
C TRP A 43 -4.81 -2.75 2.86
N ARG A 44 -4.59 -2.95 1.55
CA ARG A 44 -4.49 -4.28 0.91
C ARG A 44 -5.67 -5.22 1.27
N GLY A 45 -6.87 -4.66 1.33
CA GLY A 45 -8.07 -5.39 1.73
C GLY A 45 -8.31 -5.46 3.24
N LEU A 46 -7.31 -5.15 4.08
CA LEU A 46 -7.45 -5.16 5.53
C LEU A 46 -8.09 -3.85 6.01
N TYR A 47 -9.05 -3.95 6.91
CA TYR A 47 -9.57 -2.80 7.64
C TYR A 47 -8.58 -2.40 8.72
N CYS A 48 -8.00 -1.21 8.61
CA CYS A 48 -7.00 -0.68 9.53
C CYS A 48 -7.55 0.38 10.48
N GLY A 49 -8.73 0.92 10.21
CA GLY A 49 -9.38 1.91 11.06
C GLY A 49 -10.60 2.57 10.41
N GLY A 50 -11.32 3.36 11.20
CA GLY A 50 -12.47 4.16 10.80
C GLY A 50 -12.06 5.45 10.08
N PRO A 51 -12.82 6.54 10.30
CA PRO A 51 -12.56 7.81 9.65
C PRO A 51 -11.17 8.32 9.94
N SER A 52 -10.47 8.80 8.91
CA SER A 52 -9.10 9.28 9.06
C SER A 52 -8.73 10.40 8.12
N LEU A 53 -7.78 11.23 8.58
CA LEU A 53 -7.02 12.17 7.77
C LEU A 53 -5.66 11.54 7.47
N GLN A 54 -5.33 11.45 6.19
CA GLN A 54 -4.08 10.92 5.70
C GLN A 54 -3.37 12.00 4.91
N VAL A 55 -2.15 12.31 5.29
CA VAL A 55 -1.31 13.32 4.62
C VAL A 55 -0.07 12.65 4.09
N ASP A 56 0.34 12.99 2.90
CA ASP A 56 1.63 12.56 2.36
C ASP A 56 2.38 13.71 1.69
N ALA A 57 3.70 13.62 1.72
CA ALA A 57 4.59 14.52 1.00
C ALA A 57 5.73 13.73 0.40
N THR A 58 6.05 14.02 -0.85
CA THR A 58 7.13 13.39 -1.60
C THR A 58 8.05 14.48 -2.16
N ILE A 59 9.33 14.22 -2.08
CA ILE A 59 10.35 14.93 -2.85
C ILE A 59 11.05 13.94 -3.76
N ASP A 60 11.32 14.34 -5.00
CA ASP A 60 12.04 13.55 -5.99
C ASP A 60 13.16 14.37 -6.60
N TYR A 61 14.33 13.77 -6.75
CA TYR A 61 15.43 14.33 -7.49
C TYR A 61 15.99 13.27 -8.44
N ALA A 62 15.81 13.49 -9.73
CA ALA A 62 16.29 12.62 -10.81
C ALA A 62 15.87 11.14 -10.66
N GLY A 63 14.69 10.89 -10.04
CA GLY A 63 14.15 9.58 -9.78
C GLY A 63 14.45 9.02 -8.38
N PHE A 64 15.37 9.62 -7.63
CA PHE A 64 15.53 9.29 -6.21
C PHE A 64 14.48 10.05 -5.40
N PHE A 65 13.69 9.34 -4.63
CA PHE A 65 12.61 9.96 -3.87
C PHE A 65 12.68 9.64 -2.38
N ALA A 66 12.15 10.56 -1.60
CA ALA A 66 11.76 10.35 -0.22
C ALA A 66 10.29 10.76 -0.06
N ASN A 67 9.53 9.92 0.62
CA ASN A 67 8.13 10.16 0.92
C ASN A 67 7.89 9.97 2.41
N MET A 68 7.04 10.82 2.98
CA MET A 68 6.47 10.63 4.31
C MET A 68 4.96 10.61 4.18
N TRP A 69 4.33 9.58 4.70
CA TRP A 69 2.90 9.46 4.83
C TRP A 69 2.52 9.39 6.30
N TRP A 70 1.48 10.07 6.67
CA TRP A 70 0.98 10.13 8.04
C TRP A 70 -0.53 9.90 8.05
N ASN A 71 -0.99 9.02 8.93
CA ASN A 71 -2.39 8.78 9.21
C ASN A 71 -2.74 9.23 10.63
N VAL A 72 -3.80 10.01 10.75
CA VAL A 72 -4.45 10.30 12.02
C VAL A 72 -5.90 9.88 11.87
N GLY A 73 -6.24 8.72 12.40
CA GLY A 73 -7.57 8.13 12.25
C GLY A 73 -8.10 7.54 13.53
N ALA A 74 -9.40 7.48 13.62
CA ALA A 74 -10.08 6.75 14.66
C ALA A 74 -9.98 5.24 14.40
N THR A 75 -9.92 4.43 15.45
CA THR A 75 -9.94 2.96 15.29
C THR A 75 -11.28 2.48 14.75
N ASP A 76 -12.33 3.22 15.06
CA ASP A 76 -13.70 2.96 14.62
C ASP A 76 -14.51 4.27 14.50
N TRP A 77 -15.77 4.17 14.18
CA TRP A 77 -16.67 5.31 14.05
C TRP A 77 -17.07 5.97 15.38
N THR A 78 -16.65 5.44 16.52
CA THR A 78 -16.96 6.04 17.84
C THR A 78 -16.05 7.19 18.21
N TRP A 79 -14.89 7.33 17.52
CA TRP A 79 -13.85 8.32 17.82
C TRP A 79 -13.25 8.20 19.24
N ALA A 80 -13.48 7.07 19.90
CA ALA A 80 -13.02 6.84 21.27
C ALA A 80 -11.49 6.60 21.34
N LYS A 81 -10.93 6.06 20.27
CA LYS A 81 -9.49 5.77 20.17
C LYS A 81 -8.95 6.17 18.80
N PHE A 82 -7.70 6.61 18.78
CA PHE A 82 -6.98 6.96 17.56
C PHE A 82 -5.88 5.94 17.29
N ASN A 83 -5.62 5.71 16.01
CA ASN A 83 -4.55 4.83 15.53
C ASN A 83 -3.61 5.63 14.60
N PRO A 84 -2.72 6.46 15.17
CA PRO A 84 -1.76 7.19 14.36
C PRO A 84 -0.67 6.26 13.81
N GLU A 85 -0.29 6.53 12.56
CA GLU A 85 0.75 5.80 11.83
C GLU A 85 1.59 6.78 11.03
N VAL A 86 2.89 6.54 10.97
CA VAL A 86 3.84 7.30 10.14
C VAL A 86 4.65 6.32 9.30
N ASP A 87 4.61 6.50 8.00
CA ASP A 87 5.39 5.70 7.05
C ASP A 87 6.42 6.58 6.37
N ILE A 88 7.68 6.13 6.35
CA ILE A 88 8.75 6.79 5.62
C ILE A 88 9.21 5.85 4.52
N SER A 89 9.21 6.33 3.28
CA SER A 89 9.68 5.60 2.12
C SER A 89 10.87 6.32 1.49
N ILE A 90 11.88 5.55 1.09
CA ILE A 90 13.00 6.03 0.28
C ILE A 90 13.27 5.05 -0.83
N GLY A 91 13.57 5.56 -2.02
CA GLY A 91 13.79 4.69 -3.17
C GLY A 91 14.13 5.42 -4.45
N PHE A 92 14.01 4.67 -5.51
CA PHE A 92 14.24 5.13 -6.87
C PHE A 92 13.06 4.74 -7.75
N SER A 93 12.58 5.68 -8.59
CA SER A 93 11.47 5.46 -9.52
C SER A 93 11.77 6.12 -10.86
N ARG A 94 11.91 5.31 -11.90
CA ARG A 94 12.14 5.77 -13.26
C ARG A 94 11.71 4.73 -14.29
N TRP A 95 11.28 5.16 -15.47
CA TRP A 95 10.87 4.28 -16.58
C TRP A 95 9.78 3.26 -16.21
N GLY A 96 8.85 3.67 -15.36
CA GLY A 96 7.77 2.79 -14.87
C GLY A 96 8.20 1.83 -13.75
N LEU A 97 9.50 1.68 -13.47
CA LEU A 97 10.04 0.85 -12.40
C LEU A 97 10.26 1.67 -11.15
N SER A 98 9.81 1.16 -10.01
CA SER A 98 10.11 1.72 -8.69
C SER A 98 10.68 0.63 -7.79
N LEU A 99 11.76 0.95 -7.11
CA LEU A 99 12.36 0.12 -6.05
C LEU A 99 12.49 0.99 -4.80
N TYR A 100 11.86 0.59 -3.72
CA TYR A 100 11.89 1.38 -2.49
C TYR A 100 11.71 0.54 -1.24
N TYR A 101 12.19 1.11 -0.15
CA TYR A 101 11.96 0.61 1.19
C TYR A 101 10.98 1.51 1.91
N ILE A 102 10.03 0.91 2.63
CA ILE A 102 9.10 1.60 3.50
C ILE A 102 9.29 1.15 4.93
N HIS A 103 9.35 2.10 5.83
CA HIS A 103 9.35 1.92 7.27
C HIS A 103 8.06 2.47 7.83
N CYS A 104 7.18 1.59 8.29
CA CYS A 104 5.91 1.95 8.90
C CYS A 104 6.09 1.96 10.42
N PHE A 105 5.60 3.00 11.08
CA PHE A 105 5.63 3.14 12.52
C PHE A 105 4.24 3.42 13.07
N TYR A 106 3.85 2.60 14.03
CA TYR A 106 2.59 2.67 14.75
C TYR A 106 2.85 3.17 16.17
N PHE A 107 2.13 4.20 16.61
CA PHE A 107 2.20 4.75 17.97
C PHE A 107 1.44 3.83 18.94
N ASP A 108 1.96 2.64 19.12
CA ASP A 108 1.39 1.54 19.87
C ASP A 108 2.19 1.29 21.16
N GLN A 109 1.84 0.28 21.92
CA GLN A 109 2.56 -0.15 23.11
C GLN A 109 3.02 -1.59 22.97
N TYR A 110 4.16 -1.90 23.59
CA TYR A 110 4.56 -3.28 23.77
C TYR A 110 3.64 -3.99 24.78
N PRO A 111 3.64 -5.34 24.82
CA PRO A 111 2.84 -6.10 25.79
C PRO A 111 3.10 -5.74 27.27
N ASP A 112 4.27 -5.19 27.59
CA ASP A 112 4.64 -4.70 28.92
C ASP A 112 4.14 -3.27 29.22
N GLY A 113 3.39 -2.66 28.29
CA GLY A 113 2.87 -1.30 28.40
C GLY A 113 3.87 -0.19 28.06
N SER A 114 5.12 -0.53 27.71
CA SER A 114 6.08 0.48 27.28
C SER A 114 5.75 1.00 25.87
N PRO A 115 6.04 2.28 25.56
CA PRO A 115 5.78 2.83 24.23
C PRO A 115 6.66 2.17 23.16
N SER A 116 6.09 1.94 21.99
CA SER A 116 6.81 1.40 20.84
C SER A 116 7.96 2.31 20.42
N LYS A 117 9.01 1.69 19.84
CA LYS A 117 10.22 2.38 19.41
C LYS A 117 10.27 2.43 17.88
N PHE A 118 10.57 3.61 17.35
CA PHE A 118 10.66 3.83 15.90
C PHE A 118 11.71 2.91 15.24
N PHE A 119 12.88 2.77 15.82
CA PHE A 119 13.96 1.92 15.29
C PHE A 119 14.00 0.52 15.96
N ASP A 120 12.84 -0.10 16.15
CA ASP A 120 12.79 -1.49 16.60
C ASP A 120 12.76 -2.45 15.42
N PHE A 121 13.91 -2.99 15.07
CA PHE A 121 14.10 -3.96 13.98
C PHE A 121 13.99 -5.42 14.44
N LYS A 122 13.63 -5.66 15.70
CA LYS A 122 13.48 -7.00 16.23
C LYS A 122 12.22 -7.65 15.62
N ASN A 123 12.27 -8.97 15.51
CA ASN A 123 11.07 -9.73 15.22
C ASN A 123 10.27 -9.90 16.51
N HIS A 124 9.00 -9.58 16.46
CA HIS A 124 8.08 -9.72 17.58
C HIS A 124 7.00 -10.74 17.24
N PRO A 125 6.47 -11.47 18.24
CA PRO A 125 5.26 -12.25 18.04
C PRO A 125 4.10 -11.34 17.67
N LYS A 126 3.03 -11.92 17.16
CA LYS A 126 1.81 -11.22 16.76
C LYS A 126 1.42 -10.13 17.76
N GLY A 127 1.25 -8.91 17.29
CA GLY A 127 0.86 -7.77 18.11
C GLY A 127 1.99 -7.07 18.87
N GLY A 128 3.23 -7.53 18.77
CA GLY A 128 4.38 -6.86 19.37
C GLY A 128 5.06 -5.87 18.42
N GLY A 129 5.66 -4.82 19.01
CA GLY A 129 6.44 -3.83 18.28
C GLY A 129 5.63 -2.80 17.51
N GLY A 130 6.11 -1.56 17.47
CA GLY A 130 5.47 -0.43 16.79
C GLY A 130 5.97 -0.19 15.37
N ALA A 131 7.01 -0.88 14.93
CA ALA A 131 7.59 -0.66 13.62
C ALA A 131 7.48 -1.90 12.72
N THR A 132 7.47 -1.70 11.41
CA THR A 132 7.61 -2.77 10.43
C THR A 132 8.25 -2.22 9.16
N GLY A 133 9.00 -3.04 8.45
CA GLY A 133 9.64 -2.64 7.22
C GLY A 133 9.28 -3.54 6.06
N GLU A 134 9.25 -2.97 4.86
CA GLU A 134 8.95 -3.70 3.64
C GLU A 134 9.79 -3.18 2.47
N TRP A 135 10.43 -4.08 1.74
CA TRP A 135 10.96 -3.79 0.42
C TRP A 135 9.86 -3.92 -0.62
N ARG A 136 9.79 -2.97 -1.54
CA ARG A 136 8.82 -2.97 -2.63
C ARG A 136 9.48 -2.77 -3.97
N VAL A 137 9.03 -3.56 -4.92
CA VAL A 137 9.29 -3.37 -6.35
C VAL A 137 7.94 -3.18 -7.02
N ALA A 138 7.79 -2.09 -7.76
CA ALA A 138 6.58 -1.84 -8.54
C ALA A 138 6.96 -1.54 -9.99
N TYR A 139 6.11 -1.95 -10.92
CA TYR A 139 6.27 -1.68 -12.33
C TYR A 139 4.93 -1.31 -12.96
N ARG A 140 4.92 -0.21 -13.73
CA ARG A 140 3.81 0.20 -14.59
C ARG A 140 4.26 0.11 -16.04
N VAL A 141 3.49 -0.60 -16.86
CA VAL A 141 3.90 -0.91 -18.24
C VAL A 141 3.98 0.37 -19.08
N SER A 142 2.88 1.13 -19.16
CA SER A 142 2.83 2.42 -19.87
C SER A 142 1.48 3.11 -19.62
N ASP A 143 1.34 4.34 -20.10
CA ASP A 143 0.05 5.05 -20.04
C ASP A 143 -0.96 4.50 -21.07
N ARG A 144 -0.48 3.92 -22.19
CA ARG A 144 -1.34 3.25 -23.18
C ARG A 144 -1.86 1.89 -22.70
N LEU A 145 -1.05 1.19 -21.92
CA LEU A 145 -1.41 -0.06 -21.26
C LEU A 145 -1.19 0.14 -19.75
N PRO A 146 -2.17 0.69 -19.04
CA PRO A 146 -2.03 1.05 -17.63
C PRO A 146 -2.13 -0.17 -16.71
N LEU A 147 -1.38 -1.22 -17.05
CA LEU A 147 -1.16 -2.42 -16.27
C LEU A 147 -0.02 -2.18 -15.29
N SER A 148 -0.20 -2.57 -14.06
CA SER A 148 0.82 -2.46 -13.02
C SER A 148 0.97 -3.75 -12.24
N CYS A 149 2.16 -3.94 -11.67
CA CYS A 149 2.49 -5.01 -10.76
C CYS A 149 3.28 -4.44 -9.58
N LEU A 150 2.97 -4.89 -8.36
CA LEU A 150 3.74 -4.57 -7.17
C LEU A 150 4.07 -5.87 -6.45
N VAL A 151 5.31 -5.98 -5.96
CA VAL A 151 5.74 -7.04 -5.05
C VAL A 151 6.31 -6.38 -3.81
N GLY A 152 5.79 -6.74 -2.64
CA GLY A 152 6.28 -6.27 -1.35
C GLY A 152 6.70 -7.45 -0.47
N VAL A 153 7.85 -7.32 0.20
CA VAL A 153 8.36 -8.34 1.13
C VAL A 153 8.66 -7.69 2.47
N ARG A 154 7.99 -8.14 3.52
CA ARG A 154 8.24 -7.66 4.88
C ARG A 154 9.57 -8.18 5.42
N THR A 155 10.24 -7.38 6.22
CA THR A 155 11.61 -7.66 6.68
C THR A 155 11.76 -7.79 8.18
N PHE A 156 10.91 -7.19 8.98
CA PHE A 156 11.00 -7.25 10.44
C PHE A 156 9.69 -6.94 11.15
N SER A 157 9.69 -7.09 12.48
CA SER A 157 8.67 -6.81 13.47
C SER A 157 7.42 -7.67 13.32
N ARG A 158 6.25 -7.11 13.08
CA ARG A 158 4.93 -7.78 13.11
C ARG A 158 4.75 -8.94 12.12
N ASP A 159 5.83 -9.45 11.59
CA ASP A 159 5.88 -10.53 10.60
C ASP A 159 6.32 -11.87 11.20
N GLY A 160 6.22 -12.01 12.53
CA GLY A 160 6.59 -13.21 13.26
C GLY A 160 5.40 -14.11 13.56
N TYR A 161 5.62 -15.43 13.52
CA TYR A 161 4.68 -16.45 13.93
C TYR A 161 5.37 -17.58 14.68
N MET A 162 4.64 -18.26 15.56
CA MET A 162 5.19 -19.32 16.40
C MET A 162 5.14 -20.67 15.68
N VAL A 163 6.26 -21.40 15.71
CA VAL A 163 6.36 -22.79 15.24
C VAL A 163 7.15 -23.57 16.29
N ASP A 164 6.53 -24.57 16.86
CA ASP A 164 7.13 -25.45 17.88
C ASP A 164 7.75 -24.67 19.07
N GLY A 165 7.09 -23.58 19.47
CA GLY A 165 7.57 -22.70 20.54
C GLY A 165 8.65 -21.69 20.14
N GLU A 166 9.11 -21.70 18.90
CA GLU A 166 10.08 -20.74 18.37
C GLU A 166 9.40 -19.65 17.51
N LEU A 167 9.87 -18.40 17.67
CA LEU A 167 9.42 -17.29 16.84
C LEU A 167 10.14 -17.33 15.48
N LYS A 168 9.39 -17.57 14.42
CA LYS A 168 9.89 -17.54 13.03
C LYS A 168 9.39 -16.32 12.29
N ARG A 169 10.22 -15.80 11.38
CA ARG A 169 9.84 -14.71 10.46
C ARG A 169 9.20 -15.30 9.21
N ALA A 170 8.08 -14.74 8.80
CA ALA A 170 7.35 -15.21 7.62
C ALA A 170 7.91 -14.65 6.30
N TYR A 171 8.55 -13.47 6.34
CA TYR A 171 8.86 -12.71 5.13
C TYR A 171 7.60 -12.54 4.26
N SER A 172 6.51 -12.09 4.91
CA SER A 172 5.20 -11.98 4.27
C SER A 172 5.30 -11.24 2.96
N THR A 173 5.03 -11.97 1.89
CA THR A 173 5.13 -11.45 0.52
C THR A 173 3.73 -11.12 0.02
N TYR A 174 3.58 -9.92 -0.53
CA TYR A 174 2.38 -9.45 -1.17
C TYR A 174 2.65 -9.16 -2.64
N ILE A 175 1.77 -9.63 -3.51
CA ILE A 175 1.82 -9.36 -4.94
C ILE A 175 0.50 -8.70 -5.31
N GLU A 176 0.56 -7.58 -6.04
CA GLU A 176 -0.63 -6.91 -6.56
C GLU A 176 -0.52 -6.72 -8.06
N LEU A 177 -1.59 -7.04 -8.76
CA LEU A 177 -1.80 -6.67 -10.15
C LEU A 177 -2.85 -5.56 -10.21
N GLY A 178 -2.59 -4.56 -11.02
CA GLY A 178 -3.45 -3.41 -11.17
C GLY A 178 -3.73 -3.05 -12.61
N TYR A 179 -4.93 -2.55 -12.88
CA TYR A 179 -5.30 -1.95 -14.15
C TYR A 179 -6.15 -0.70 -13.90
N ASP A 180 -5.82 0.39 -14.59
CA ASP A 180 -6.49 1.68 -14.44
C ASP A 180 -7.30 2.00 -15.69
N PHE A 181 -8.62 1.94 -15.59
CA PHE A 181 -9.55 2.23 -16.68
C PHE A 181 -9.89 3.72 -16.71
N ALA A 182 -9.56 4.42 -17.79
CA ALA A 182 -10.08 5.75 -18.04
C ALA A 182 -11.55 5.64 -18.52
N LEU A 183 -12.49 6.26 -17.79
CA LEU A 183 -13.93 6.20 -18.05
C LEU A 183 -14.49 7.51 -18.66
N GLY A 184 -13.64 8.27 -19.35
CA GLY A 184 -13.96 9.58 -19.90
C GLY A 184 -13.23 10.72 -19.17
N GLU A 185 -13.70 11.94 -19.34
CA GLU A 185 -13.05 13.09 -18.75
C GLU A 185 -13.07 13.03 -17.21
N ASN A 186 -11.87 13.02 -16.61
CA ASN A 186 -11.67 13.11 -15.16
C ASN A 186 -12.20 11.93 -14.34
N TRP A 187 -12.77 10.88 -14.94
CA TRP A 187 -13.19 9.67 -14.26
C TRP A 187 -12.21 8.52 -14.52
N GLN A 188 -11.88 7.79 -13.47
CA GLN A 188 -11.04 6.60 -13.53
C GLN A 188 -11.56 5.51 -12.60
N LEU A 189 -11.47 4.26 -13.06
CA LEU A 189 -11.72 3.07 -12.26
C LEU A 189 -10.42 2.28 -12.12
N ASP A 190 -9.93 2.15 -10.90
CA ASP A 190 -8.77 1.32 -10.59
C ASP A 190 -9.25 -0.07 -10.16
N ALA A 191 -8.81 -1.11 -10.86
CA ALA A 191 -9.01 -2.49 -10.46
C ALA A 191 -7.70 -3.07 -9.92
N ARG A 192 -7.77 -3.79 -8.80
CA ARG A 192 -6.62 -4.38 -8.11
C ARG A 192 -6.91 -5.81 -7.69
N LEU A 193 -5.92 -6.67 -7.87
CA LEU A 193 -5.94 -8.06 -7.42
C LEU A 193 -4.69 -8.30 -6.55
N GLY A 194 -4.91 -8.55 -5.27
CA GLY A 194 -3.86 -8.82 -4.30
C GLY A 194 -3.77 -10.29 -3.93
N MET A 195 -2.56 -10.81 -3.81
CA MET A 195 -2.31 -12.21 -3.46
C MET A 195 -1.05 -12.37 -2.62
N THR A 196 -0.96 -13.49 -1.92
CA THR A 196 0.26 -13.94 -1.24
C THR A 196 0.64 -15.34 -1.74
N PRO A 197 1.94 -15.58 -2.06
CA PRO A 197 2.38 -16.87 -2.59
C PRO A 197 2.65 -17.91 -1.51
N ALA A 198 2.68 -17.51 -0.22
CA ALA A 198 3.05 -18.36 0.89
C ALA A 198 2.40 -17.86 2.18
N LYS A 199 2.67 -18.56 3.29
CA LYS A 199 2.26 -18.13 4.64
C LYS A 199 2.63 -16.68 4.87
N SER A 200 1.68 -15.89 5.32
CA SER A 200 1.86 -14.45 5.49
C SER A 200 0.91 -13.87 6.52
N LEU A 201 1.19 -12.64 6.93
CA LEU A 201 0.29 -11.90 7.80
C LEU A 201 -1.12 -11.71 7.18
N TYR A 202 -1.22 -11.66 5.84
CA TYR A 202 -2.49 -11.48 5.11
C TYR A 202 -3.42 -12.68 5.22
N THR A 203 -2.87 -13.85 5.57
CA THR A 203 -3.62 -15.10 5.80
C THR A 203 -3.58 -15.56 7.25
N GLY A 204 -3.14 -14.68 8.18
CA GLY A 204 -2.90 -15.07 9.57
C GLY A 204 -1.86 -16.17 9.72
N PHE A 205 -0.86 -16.18 8.82
CA PHE A 205 0.22 -17.17 8.72
C PHE A 205 -0.25 -18.59 8.42
N GLN A 206 -1.39 -18.73 7.73
CA GLN A 206 -1.95 -20.02 7.30
C GLN A 206 -1.97 -20.15 5.79
N GLY A 207 -2.01 -21.41 5.32
CA GLY A 207 -2.04 -21.74 3.91
C GLY A 207 -0.74 -21.38 3.19
N ASP A 208 -0.70 -21.69 1.90
CA ASP A 208 0.45 -21.38 1.06
C ASP A 208 0.15 -20.24 0.10
N PHE A 209 -0.72 -20.45 -0.88
CA PHE A 209 -1.17 -19.42 -1.80
C PHE A 209 -2.57 -18.92 -1.44
N ALA A 210 -2.80 -17.60 -1.52
CA ALA A 210 -4.13 -17.04 -1.35
C ALA A 210 -4.33 -15.76 -2.16
N ILE A 211 -5.55 -15.58 -2.69
CA ILE A 211 -6.03 -14.28 -3.16
C ILE A 211 -6.55 -13.54 -1.92
N THR A 212 -5.89 -12.45 -1.57
CA THR A 212 -6.15 -11.71 -0.34
C THR A 212 -6.99 -10.46 -0.55
N MET A 213 -7.05 -9.96 -1.79
CA MET A 213 -7.82 -8.76 -2.11
C MET A 213 -8.30 -8.75 -3.56
N ILE A 214 -9.55 -8.36 -3.77
CA ILE A 214 -10.08 -7.86 -5.04
C ILE A 214 -10.63 -6.47 -4.75
N GLY A 215 -10.06 -5.44 -5.37
CA GLY A 215 -10.39 -4.04 -5.11
C GLY A 215 -10.85 -3.31 -6.36
N LEU A 216 -11.85 -2.45 -6.19
CA LEU A 216 -12.31 -1.50 -7.20
C LEU A 216 -12.41 -0.10 -6.56
N LYS A 217 -11.76 0.88 -7.17
CA LYS A 217 -11.80 2.28 -6.73
C LYS A 217 -12.22 3.16 -7.89
N LEU A 218 -13.40 3.71 -7.80
CA LEU A 218 -13.89 4.74 -8.71
C LEU A 218 -13.52 6.11 -8.16
N HIS A 219 -12.92 6.95 -8.99
CA HIS A 219 -12.64 8.32 -8.59
C HIS A 219 -12.84 9.33 -9.72
N LYS A 220 -13.11 10.56 -9.33
CA LYS A 220 -13.19 11.73 -10.19
C LYS A 220 -12.19 12.76 -9.72
N THR A 221 -11.46 13.37 -10.65
CA THR A 221 -10.47 14.40 -10.37
C THR A 221 -10.92 15.73 -11.00
N TRP A 222 -10.75 16.83 -10.27
CA TRP A 222 -10.94 18.19 -10.76
C TRP A 222 -9.65 18.97 -10.54
N GLU A 223 -9.26 19.74 -11.52
CA GLU A 223 -8.22 20.75 -11.39
C GLU A 223 -8.86 22.06 -10.94
N LEU A 224 -8.34 22.65 -9.87
CA LEU A 224 -8.86 23.91 -9.33
C LEU A 224 -8.02 25.07 -9.82
N GLY A 225 -8.71 26.08 -10.37
CA GLY A 225 -8.18 27.43 -10.64
C GLY A 225 -7.68 27.64 -12.07
N GLN A 226 -7.94 28.87 -12.54
CA GLN A 226 -7.23 29.53 -13.63
C GLN A 226 -6.09 30.32 -12.98
N GLN A 227 -4.97 29.67 -12.70
CA GLN A 227 -3.86 30.36 -12.07
C GLN A 227 -2.80 30.68 -13.12
N GLU A 228 -2.32 31.92 -13.11
CA GLU A 228 -1.26 32.41 -14.00
C GLU A 228 0.08 31.70 -13.74
N ASP A 229 0.26 31.05 -12.58
CA ASP A 229 1.39 30.18 -12.29
C ASP A 229 1.10 28.76 -12.74
N GLU A 230 1.66 28.35 -13.87
CA GLU A 230 1.50 27.01 -14.46
C GLU A 230 2.08 25.88 -13.59
N ASN A 231 2.83 26.21 -12.54
CA ASN A 231 3.65 25.27 -11.80
C ASN A 231 2.95 24.56 -10.63
N ILE A 232 1.84 25.09 -10.09
CA ILE A 232 1.16 24.50 -8.93
C ILE A 232 -0.35 24.55 -9.14
N LYS A 233 -0.92 23.51 -9.76
CA LYS A 233 -2.38 23.37 -9.91
C LYS A 233 -2.91 22.41 -8.85
N PRO A 234 -3.67 22.89 -7.85
CA PRO A 234 -4.30 21.99 -6.89
C PRO A 234 -5.31 21.09 -7.58
N LYS A 235 -5.24 19.79 -7.26
CA LYS A 235 -6.18 18.78 -7.76
C LYS A 235 -7.03 18.28 -6.62
N VAL A 236 -8.34 18.30 -6.80
CA VAL A 236 -9.28 17.68 -5.87
C VAL A 236 -9.75 16.36 -6.46
N LYS A 237 -9.76 15.32 -5.64
CA LYS A 237 -10.23 14.00 -6.03
C LYS A 237 -11.29 13.53 -5.03
N ALA A 238 -12.44 13.09 -5.53
CA ALA A 238 -13.40 12.32 -4.74
C ALA A 238 -13.35 10.85 -5.18
N PHE A 239 -13.51 9.91 -4.25
CA PHE A 239 -13.46 8.49 -4.55
C PHE A 239 -14.45 7.66 -3.74
N ALA A 240 -14.81 6.52 -4.32
CA ALA A 240 -15.44 5.41 -3.65
C ALA A 240 -14.60 4.14 -3.90
N HIS A 241 -14.36 3.37 -2.87
CA HIS A 241 -13.51 2.21 -2.91
C HIS A 241 -14.22 1.01 -2.27
N VAL A 242 -14.18 -0.13 -2.94
CA VAL A 242 -14.73 -1.40 -2.47
C VAL A 242 -13.63 -2.45 -2.56
N MET A 243 -13.40 -3.17 -1.48
CA MET A 243 -12.43 -4.27 -1.42
C MET A 243 -13.08 -5.52 -0.84
N LEU A 244 -12.95 -6.63 -1.56
CA LEU A 244 -13.34 -7.97 -1.13
C LEU A 244 -12.09 -8.73 -0.67
N GLN A 245 -12.22 -9.54 0.39
CA GLN A 245 -11.16 -10.45 0.87
C GLN A 245 -11.55 -11.92 0.59
N PRO A 246 -11.21 -12.49 -0.57
CA PRO A 246 -11.63 -13.84 -0.95
C PRO A 246 -11.11 -14.92 -0.01
N TRP A 247 -9.90 -14.75 0.53
CA TRP A 247 -9.33 -15.69 1.50
C TRP A 247 -10.23 -15.87 2.73
N GLN A 248 -10.80 -14.80 3.25
CA GLN A 248 -11.70 -14.86 4.40
C GLN A 248 -13.08 -15.44 4.07
N LEU A 249 -13.51 -15.33 2.80
CA LEU A 249 -14.76 -15.94 2.35
C LEU A 249 -14.70 -17.46 2.29
N SER A 250 -13.51 -18.03 2.07
CA SER A 250 -13.32 -19.46 1.88
C SER A 250 -13.21 -20.26 3.18
N LYS A 251 -13.19 -19.61 4.35
CA LYS A 251 -12.98 -20.27 5.64
C LYS A 251 -14.07 -19.91 6.63
N ASP A 252 -14.81 -20.94 7.05
CA ASP A 252 -15.83 -20.84 8.10
C ASP A 252 -15.23 -20.73 9.51
N ASN A 253 -13.97 -21.11 9.70
CA ASN A 253 -13.23 -21.02 10.95
C ASN A 253 -12.14 -19.95 10.85
N LEU A 254 -12.52 -18.78 11.22
CA LEU A 254 -11.66 -17.61 11.26
C LEU A 254 -10.70 -17.67 12.44
N ILE A 255 -9.47 -17.88 12.11
CA ILE A 255 -8.40 -17.36 12.94
C ILE A 255 -8.46 -15.86 12.76
N LYS A 256 -8.74 -15.15 13.84
CA LYS A 256 -8.69 -13.70 13.86
C LYS A 256 -7.28 -13.25 13.46
N PRO A 257 -7.04 -12.90 12.20
CA PRO A 257 -5.76 -12.41 11.77
C PRO A 257 -5.72 -10.96 12.21
N ILE A 258 -4.60 -10.48 12.70
CA ILE A 258 -4.47 -9.10 13.16
C ILE A 258 -5.73 -8.77 14.00
N ALA A 259 -5.74 -9.15 15.23
CA ALA A 259 -6.87 -9.47 16.10
C ALA A 259 -8.00 -8.43 16.24
N GLU A 260 -7.98 -7.34 15.52
CA GLU A 260 -8.93 -6.25 15.65
C GLU A 260 -9.31 -5.58 14.30
N ALA A 261 -8.58 -5.86 13.23
CA ALA A 261 -9.06 -5.55 11.89
C ALA A 261 -10.16 -6.56 11.55
N GLY A 262 -11.39 -6.20 11.85
CA GLY A 262 -12.54 -7.08 11.95
C GLY A 262 -12.66 -8.08 10.80
N ASP A 263 -13.38 -9.16 11.05
CA ASP A 263 -13.80 -10.22 10.13
C ASP A 263 -14.56 -9.69 8.88
N GLN A 264 -14.23 -8.49 8.42
CA GLN A 264 -14.92 -7.83 7.32
C GLN A 264 -14.42 -8.42 6.00
N LYS A 265 -15.25 -9.28 5.44
CA LYS A 265 -15.05 -9.88 4.11
C LYS A 265 -15.16 -8.85 2.98
N LEU A 266 -15.89 -7.78 3.23
CA LEU A 266 -16.12 -6.65 2.33
C LEU A 266 -15.82 -5.36 3.07
N ASN A 267 -14.89 -4.59 2.56
CA ASN A 267 -14.54 -3.27 3.07
C ASN A 267 -14.91 -2.20 2.05
N MET A 268 -15.45 -1.09 2.51
CA MET A 268 -15.80 0.06 1.67
C MET A 268 -15.25 1.34 2.27
N ALA A 269 -14.82 2.25 1.43
CA ALA A 269 -14.44 3.59 1.84
C ALA A 269 -14.91 4.62 0.80
N VAL A 270 -15.29 5.78 1.29
CA VAL A 270 -15.48 6.99 0.47
C VAL A 270 -14.58 8.08 1.02
N GLY A 271 -14.16 8.98 0.16
CA GLY A 271 -13.28 10.05 0.61
C GLY A 271 -13.02 11.09 -0.45
N CYS A 272 -12.28 12.09 -0.04
CA CYS A 272 -11.78 13.13 -0.92
C CYS A 272 -10.32 13.45 -0.58
N SER A 273 -9.58 13.93 -1.56
CA SER A 273 -8.22 14.42 -1.36
C SER A 273 -7.98 15.72 -2.10
N VAL A 274 -7.02 16.48 -1.59
CA VAL A 274 -6.46 17.67 -2.26
C VAL A 274 -4.97 17.43 -2.43
N ALA A 275 -4.49 17.55 -3.65
CA ALA A 275 -3.09 17.34 -3.98
C ALA A 275 -2.49 18.62 -4.58
N PHE A 276 -1.22 18.85 -4.25
CA PHE A 276 -0.36 19.93 -4.77
C PHE A 276 0.95 19.30 -5.25
N GLY A 277 1.60 19.93 -6.24
CA GLY A 277 2.91 19.47 -6.71
C GLY A 277 3.30 20.16 -8.01
N ASN A 278 4.57 20.01 -8.41
CA ASN A 278 5.15 20.48 -9.67
C ASN A 278 5.66 19.32 -10.51
#